data_3673f3bbadd5e0f89f2283134048b88a
#
_entry.id   3673f3bbadd5e0f89f2283134048b88a
#
_cell.length_a   1.000
_cell.length_b   1.000
_cell.length_c   1.000
_cell.angle_alpha   90.00
_cell.angle_beta   90.00
_cell.angle_gamma   90.00
#
_symmetry.space_group_name_H-M   'P 1'
#
loop_
_entity.id
_entity.type
_entity.pdbx_description
1 polymer ?
#
loop_
_entity_poly.entity_id
_entity_poly.type
_entity_poly.pdbx_seq_one_letter_code
_entity_poly.pdbx_strand_id
1 'polypeptide(L)'
;QREQIKRRGCAVIKGHFPREQALGWDQSMLDYLDRNRFDEVYKGPGDNFFGTLSASRPEIYPIYWSQAQMQARQSEEMANAQSFLNRLWTFESDGKQWFNPDVSVIYPDRIRRRPPGTTSKGLGAHTDSGA
;
A
#
# COMPACT_ATOMS: atom_id res chain seq x y z
N GLN A 1 9.56 -21.82 -1.56
CA GLN A 1 8.84 -20.56 -1.23
C GLN A 1 8.03 -20.03 -2.41
N ARG A 2 8.62 -19.86 -3.62
CA ARG A 2 7.90 -19.34 -4.81
C ARG A 2 6.63 -20.14 -5.13
N GLU A 3 6.70 -21.44 -5.18
CA GLU A 3 5.55 -22.30 -5.48
C GLU A 3 4.45 -22.22 -4.40
N GLN A 4 4.86 -22.02 -3.14
CA GLN A 4 3.90 -21.79 -2.05
C GLN A 4 3.17 -20.45 -2.20
N ILE A 5 3.88 -19.39 -2.59
CA ILE A 5 3.28 -18.08 -2.83
C ILE A 5 2.31 -18.15 -4.01
N LYS A 6 2.72 -18.75 -5.13
CA LYS A 6 1.86 -18.95 -6.30
C LYS A 6 0.59 -19.71 -5.94
N ARG A 7 0.71 -20.78 -5.16
CA ARG A 7 -0.44 -21.59 -4.75
C ARG A 7 -1.37 -20.90 -3.78
N ARG A 8 -0.83 -20.09 -2.84
CA ARG A 8 -1.60 -19.41 -1.78
C ARG A 8 -2.12 -18.04 -2.21
N GLY A 9 -1.50 -17.43 -3.21
CA GLY A 9 -1.83 -16.07 -3.65
C GLY A 9 -1.43 -14.96 -2.66
N CYS A 10 -0.76 -15.30 -1.56
CA CYS A 10 -0.33 -14.33 -0.55
C CYS A 10 0.94 -14.74 0.17
N ALA A 11 1.63 -13.75 0.71
CA ALA A 11 2.78 -13.93 1.59
C ALA A 11 2.87 -12.78 2.60
N VAL A 12 3.49 -13.06 3.74
CA VAL A 12 3.83 -12.05 4.74
C VAL A 12 5.34 -11.96 4.84
N ILE A 13 5.87 -10.79 4.57
CA ILE A 13 7.29 -10.46 4.74
C ILE A 13 7.46 -9.74 6.06
N LYS A 14 8.17 -10.37 7.01
CA LYS A 14 8.47 -9.75 8.29
C LYS A 14 9.81 -9.01 8.22
N GLY A 15 9.90 -7.86 8.88
CA GLY A 15 11.12 -7.06 8.91
C GLY A 15 11.54 -6.52 7.54
N HIS A 16 10.56 -6.23 6.69
CA HIS A 16 10.80 -5.66 5.36
C HIS A 16 11.49 -4.31 5.44
N PHE A 17 11.09 -3.48 6.40
CA PHE A 17 11.79 -2.26 6.76
C PHE A 17 12.39 -2.37 8.16
N PRO A 18 13.49 -1.65 8.46
CA PRO A 18 13.97 -1.49 9.83
C PRO A 18 12.85 -0.97 10.74
N ARG A 19 12.69 -1.59 11.90
CA ARG A 19 11.59 -1.26 12.82
C ARG A 19 11.56 0.21 13.21
N GLU A 20 12.73 0.78 13.52
CA GLU A 20 12.83 2.18 13.94
C GLU A 20 12.42 3.13 12.80
N GLN A 21 12.82 2.84 11.58
CA GLN A 21 12.42 3.60 10.41
C GLN A 21 10.90 3.55 10.19
N ALA A 22 10.30 2.36 10.29
CA ALA A 22 8.86 2.21 10.14
C ALA A 22 8.08 2.96 11.23
N LEU A 23 8.55 2.92 12.48
CA LEU A 23 7.97 3.69 13.58
C LEU A 23 8.15 5.20 13.39
N GLY A 24 9.29 5.64 12.89
CA GLY A 24 9.54 7.04 12.57
C GLY A 24 8.61 7.55 11.46
N TRP A 25 8.34 6.77 10.45
CA TRP A 25 7.38 7.09 9.41
C TRP A 25 5.95 7.18 9.96
N ASP A 26 5.55 6.23 10.80
CA ASP A 26 4.23 6.26 11.46
C ASP A 26 4.06 7.53 12.29
N GLN A 27 5.05 7.87 13.13
CA GLN A 27 5.03 9.09 13.93
C GLN A 27 4.97 10.35 13.06
N SER A 28 5.76 10.44 12.01
CA SER A 28 5.74 11.56 11.06
C SER A 28 4.36 11.76 10.42
N MET A 29 3.66 10.67 10.13
CA MET A 29 2.30 10.73 9.60
C MET A 29 1.29 11.21 10.64
N LEU A 30 1.41 10.75 11.89
CA LEU A 30 0.58 11.21 13.00
C LEU A 30 0.74 12.70 13.23
N ASP A 31 1.98 13.18 13.28
CA ASP A 31 2.30 14.59 13.46
C ASP A 31 1.77 15.46 12.31
N TYR A 32 1.78 14.92 11.09
CA TYR A 32 1.20 15.61 9.94
C TYR A 32 -0.32 15.74 10.07
N LEU A 33 -1.02 14.67 10.42
CA LEU A 33 -2.47 14.67 10.61
C LEU A 33 -2.90 15.64 11.72
N ASP A 34 -2.16 15.62 12.83
CA ASP A 34 -2.43 16.49 13.98
C ASP A 34 -2.19 17.97 13.66
N ARG A 35 -1.01 18.32 13.14
CA ARG A 35 -0.67 19.70 12.77
C ARG A 35 -1.65 20.32 11.78
N ASN A 36 -2.18 19.53 10.87
CA ASN A 36 -3.15 20.00 9.88
C ASN A 36 -4.60 19.85 10.37
N ARG A 37 -4.81 19.40 11.59
CA ARG A 37 -6.15 19.13 12.14
C ARG A 37 -7.00 18.34 11.15
N PHE A 38 -6.37 17.33 10.52
CA PHE A 38 -6.94 16.67 9.35
C PHE A 38 -8.30 16.02 9.66
N ASP A 39 -8.42 15.38 10.82
CA ASP A 39 -9.67 14.74 11.28
C ASP A 39 -10.81 15.73 11.52
N GLU A 40 -10.52 17.01 11.75
CA GLU A 40 -11.51 18.06 11.96
C GLU A 40 -11.91 18.76 10.66
N VAL A 41 -10.93 19.01 9.81
CA VAL A 41 -11.07 19.82 8.58
C VAL A 41 -11.53 18.98 7.39
N TYR A 42 -11.06 17.76 7.30
CA TYR A 42 -11.36 16.90 6.17
C TYR A 42 -12.79 16.33 6.28
N LYS A 43 -13.68 16.92 5.51
CA LYS A 43 -15.06 16.46 5.30
C LYS A 43 -15.22 15.77 3.96
N GLY A 44 -14.14 15.18 3.45
CA GLY A 44 -14.07 14.65 2.10
C GLY A 44 -15.24 13.76 1.72
N PRO A 45 -15.60 13.70 0.44
CA PRO A 45 -16.56 12.73 -0.03
C PRO A 45 -16.08 11.36 0.39
N GLY A 46 -16.98 10.58 0.95
CA GLY A 46 -16.73 9.16 1.04
C GLY A 46 -16.29 8.73 -0.35
N ASP A 47 -15.16 8.06 -0.45
CA ASP A 47 -14.73 7.48 -1.70
C ASP A 47 -15.86 6.55 -2.17
N ASN A 48 -16.50 6.91 -3.25
CA ASN A 48 -17.62 6.13 -3.82
C ASN A 48 -17.21 4.69 -4.13
N PHE A 49 -15.93 4.45 -4.28
CA PHE A 49 -15.35 3.15 -4.56
C PHE A 49 -15.26 2.25 -3.31
N PHE A 50 -14.99 2.84 -2.16
CA PHE A 50 -14.83 2.10 -0.90
C PHE A 50 -16.09 2.07 -0.03
N GLY A 51 -17.18 2.64 -0.51
CA GLY A 51 -18.42 2.73 0.23
C GLY A 51 -18.33 3.60 1.48
N THR A 52 -19.34 3.57 2.29
CA THR A 52 -19.38 4.22 3.61
C THR A 52 -18.45 3.50 4.59
N LEU A 53 -17.16 3.73 4.48
CA LEU A 53 -16.24 3.44 5.56
C LEU A 53 -16.50 4.46 6.65
N SER A 54 -17.27 4.05 7.63
CA SER A 54 -17.70 4.72 8.85
C SER A 54 -17.70 6.27 8.90
N ALA A 55 -18.82 6.82 9.29
CA ALA A 55 -19.15 8.23 9.24
C ALA A 55 -18.35 9.16 10.16
N SER A 56 -17.45 8.69 11.01
CA SER A 56 -16.85 9.53 12.04
C SER A 56 -15.36 9.84 11.89
N ARG A 57 -14.61 9.00 11.19
CA ARG A 57 -13.19 9.24 10.87
C ARG A 57 -12.83 8.57 9.57
N PRO A 58 -12.12 9.25 8.65
CA PRO A 58 -11.66 8.62 7.44
C PRO A 58 -10.65 7.53 7.81
N GLU A 59 -10.91 6.30 7.38
CA GLU A 59 -9.90 5.23 7.47
C GLU A 59 -8.86 5.36 6.36
N ILE A 60 -9.19 6.07 5.30
CA ILE A 60 -8.34 6.30 4.14
C ILE A 60 -8.16 7.80 3.96
N TYR A 61 -6.92 8.23 3.99
CA TYR A 61 -6.54 9.63 3.84
C TYR A 61 -6.03 9.87 2.42
N PRO A 62 -6.50 10.90 1.70
CA PRO A 62 -6.03 11.24 0.37
C PRO A 62 -4.65 11.93 0.43
N ILE A 63 -3.71 11.29 1.06
CA ILE A 63 -2.33 11.72 1.19
C ILE A 63 -1.47 10.75 0.37
N TYR A 64 -0.79 11.27 -0.65
CA TYR A 64 -0.08 10.47 -1.64
C TYR A 64 1.42 10.72 -1.68
N TRP A 65 1.85 11.90 -1.22
CA TRP A 65 3.20 12.40 -1.44
C TRP A 65 3.90 12.81 -0.15
N SER A 66 3.56 12.20 0.98
CA SER A 66 4.31 12.43 2.20
C SER A 66 5.75 11.94 2.05
N GLN A 67 6.66 12.54 2.80
CA GLN A 67 8.06 12.12 2.81
C GLN A 67 8.20 10.63 3.13
N ALA A 68 7.44 10.14 4.11
CA ALA A 68 7.44 8.72 4.48
C ALA A 68 7.02 7.81 3.32
N GLN A 69 5.95 8.17 2.60
CA GLN A 69 5.52 7.41 1.42
C GLN A 69 6.56 7.43 0.31
N MET A 70 7.17 8.59 0.06
CA MET A 70 8.21 8.70 -0.97
C MET A 70 9.45 7.86 -0.61
N GLN A 71 9.90 7.93 0.63
CA GLN A 71 11.04 7.14 1.09
C GLN A 71 10.75 5.64 1.01
N ALA A 72 9.58 5.20 1.45
CA ALA A 72 9.19 3.80 1.38
C ALA A 72 9.12 3.29 -0.07
N ARG A 73 8.46 4.04 -0.96
CA ARG A 73 8.31 3.65 -2.37
C ARG A 73 9.62 3.58 -3.14
N GLN A 74 10.58 4.44 -2.80
CA GLN A 74 11.87 4.55 -3.47
C GLN A 74 12.97 3.73 -2.78
N SER A 75 12.63 2.99 -1.75
CA SER A 75 13.60 2.17 -1.02
C SER A 75 14.03 0.96 -1.83
N GLU A 76 15.26 0.50 -1.57
CA GLU A 76 15.79 -0.72 -2.15
C GLU A 76 14.99 -1.95 -1.72
N GLU A 77 14.52 -1.98 -0.48
CA GLU A 77 13.68 -3.05 0.05
C GLU A 77 12.38 -3.20 -0.77
N MET A 78 11.73 -2.08 -1.09
CA MET A 78 10.53 -2.10 -1.92
C MET A 78 10.83 -2.54 -3.35
N ALA A 79 11.91 -2.04 -3.96
CA ALA A 79 12.33 -2.44 -5.29
C ALA A 79 12.62 -3.94 -5.37
N ASN A 80 13.32 -4.49 -4.37
CA ASN A 80 13.61 -5.91 -4.28
C ASN A 80 12.34 -6.76 -4.14
N ALA A 81 11.38 -6.32 -3.32
CA ALA A 81 10.10 -7.01 -3.17
C ALA A 81 9.30 -7.01 -4.48
N GLN A 82 9.22 -5.88 -5.17
CA GLN A 82 8.52 -5.76 -6.44
C GLN A 82 9.17 -6.63 -7.52
N SER A 83 10.48 -6.58 -7.67
CA SER A 83 11.24 -7.42 -8.59
C SER A 83 11.03 -8.92 -8.31
N PHE A 84 11.04 -9.32 -7.04
CA PHE A 84 10.73 -10.69 -6.65
C PHE A 84 9.30 -11.09 -7.04
N LEU A 85 8.31 -10.24 -6.77
CA LEU A 85 6.91 -10.51 -7.11
C LEU A 85 6.69 -10.58 -8.62
N ASN A 86 7.28 -9.65 -9.38
CA ASN A 86 7.21 -9.65 -10.84
C ASN A 86 7.76 -10.95 -11.44
N ARG A 87 8.81 -11.51 -10.85
CA ARG A 87 9.40 -12.78 -11.28
C ARG A 87 8.61 -14.03 -10.89
N LEU A 88 7.48 -13.91 -10.22
CA LEU A 88 6.52 -15.00 -10.05
C LEU A 88 5.73 -15.26 -11.35
N TRP A 89 5.66 -14.27 -12.22
CA TRP A 89 5.01 -14.36 -13.53
C TRP A 89 6.02 -14.84 -14.59
N THR A 90 5.52 -15.32 -15.71
CA THR A 90 6.34 -15.63 -16.88
C THR A 90 6.62 -14.31 -17.60
N PHE A 91 7.83 -13.80 -17.45
CA PHE A 91 8.25 -12.54 -18.09
C PHE A 91 9.03 -12.75 -19.39
N GLU A 92 9.42 -14.01 -19.68
CA GLU A 92 10.11 -14.41 -20.90
C GLU A 92 9.62 -15.78 -21.35
N SER A 93 9.34 -15.95 -22.64
CA SER A 93 9.08 -17.25 -23.29
C SER A 93 9.41 -17.16 -24.77
N ASP A 94 9.85 -18.28 -25.35
CA ASP A 94 10.17 -18.42 -26.75
C ASP A 94 11.17 -17.36 -27.28
N GLY A 95 12.13 -16.99 -26.42
CA GLY A 95 13.14 -15.97 -26.74
C GLY A 95 12.59 -14.53 -26.76
N LYS A 96 11.36 -14.32 -26.33
CA LYS A 96 10.73 -13.00 -26.25
C LYS A 96 10.54 -12.60 -24.80
N GLN A 97 11.03 -11.41 -24.45
CA GLN A 97 10.74 -10.76 -23.19
C GLN A 97 9.42 -9.98 -23.28
N TRP A 98 8.47 -10.30 -22.39
CA TRP A 98 7.14 -9.69 -22.34
C TRP A 98 7.12 -8.41 -21.52
N PHE A 99 7.90 -8.37 -20.44
CA PHE A 99 8.09 -7.19 -19.61
C PHE A 99 9.43 -7.29 -18.86
N ASN A 100 9.92 -6.15 -18.41
CA ASN A 100 11.10 -6.12 -17.55
C ASN A 100 10.67 -6.30 -16.08
N PRO A 101 11.02 -7.39 -15.40
CA PRO A 101 10.59 -7.65 -14.03
C PRO A 101 11.22 -6.70 -13.00
N ASP A 102 12.25 -5.96 -13.37
CA ASP A 102 12.92 -4.98 -12.50
C ASP A 102 12.35 -3.55 -12.63
N VAL A 103 11.40 -3.37 -13.53
CA VAL A 103 10.73 -2.08 -13.73
C VAL A 103 9.26 -2.22 -13.36
N SER A 104 8.86 -1.53 -12.30
CA SER A 104 7.47 -1.51 -11.84
C SER A 104 6.83 -0.15 -12.10
N VAL A 105 5.59 -0.18 -12.54
CA VAL A 105 4.72 0.98 -12.60
C VAL A 105 3.70 0.83 -11.48
N ILE A 106 3.59 1.83 -10.62
CA ILE A 106 2.65 1.84 -9.50
C ILE A 106 1.83 3.12 -9.53
N TYR A 107 0.59 3.04 -9.11
CA TYR A 107 -0.18 4.23 -8.77
C TYR A 107 0.15 4.67 -7.33
N PRO A 108 -0.06 5.96 -6.98
CA PRO A 108 0.24 6.44 -5.63
C PRO A 108 -0.62 5.72 -4.59
N ASP A 109 0.05 5.18 -3.58
CA ASP A 109 -0.60 4.60 -2.41
C ASP A 109 -1.26 5.68 -1.56
N ARG A 110 -2.32 5.30 -0.83
CA ARG A 110 -2.98 6.14 0.17
C ARG A 110 -2.64 5.66 1.57
N ILE A 111 -2.69 6.58 2.53
CA ILE A 111 -2.55 6.22 3.92
C ILE A 111 -3.85 5.63 4.41
N ARG A 112 -3.76 4.45 4.98
CA ARG A 112 -4.87 3.80 5.65
C ARG A 112 -4.56 3.62 7.13
N ARG A 113 -5.47 4.06 7.97
CA ARG A 113 -5.34 3.92 9.40
C ARG A 113 -6.59 3.28 9.99
N ARG A 114 -6.40 2.25 10.75
CA ARG A 114 -7.49 1.53 11.41
C ARG A 114 -7.24 1.49 12.91
N PRO A 115 -7.88 2.38 13.69
CA PRO A 115 -7.76 2.36 15.15
C PRO A 115 -8.31 1.05 15.74
N PRO A 116 -7.79 0.59 16.89
CA PRO A 116 -8.34 -0.53 17.62
C PRO A 116 -9.83 -0.34 17.92
N GLY A 117 -10.61 -1.42 17.86
CA GLY A 117 -12.05 -1.39 18.15
C GLY A 117 -12.94 -0.88 17.01
N THR A 118 -12.37 -0.46 15.88
CA THR A 118 -13.18 -0.13 14.70
C THR A 118 -13.63 -1.38 13.97
N THR A 119 -14.92 -1.48 13.67
CA THR A 119 -15.46 -2.50 12.78
C THR A 119 -15.39 -2.01 11.35
N SER A 120 -14.62 -2.68 10.51
CA SER A 120 -14.64 -2.43 9.07
C SER A 120 -15.20 -3.65 8.38
N LYS A 121 -16.08 -3.40 7.41
CA LYS A 121 -16.60 -4.47 6.53
C LYS A 121 -15.57 -4.97 5.52
N GLY A 122 -14.38 -4.35 5.49
CA GLY A 122 -13.36 -4.64 4.50
C GLY A 122 -13.75 -4.16 3.09
N LEU A 123 -12.94 -4.53 2.14
CA LEU A 123 -13.27 -4.38 0.72
C LEU A 123 -14.07 -5.59 0.25
N GLY A 124 -15.02 -5.37 -0.63
CA GLY A 124 -15.65 -6.47 -1.36
C GLY A 124 -14.62 -7.25 -2.19
N ALA A 125 -14.99 -8.43 -2.65
CA ALA A 125 -14.14 -9.19 -3.55
C ALA A 125 -13.89 -8.37 -4.82
N HIS A 126 -12.64 -8.17 -5.18
CA HIS A 126 -12.23 -7.39 -6.34
C HIS A 126 -10.89 -7.88 -6.89
N THR A 127 -10.56 -7.44 -8.06
CA THR A 127 -9.22 -7.54 -8.63
C THR A 127 -8.63 -6.14 -8.77
N ASP A 128 -7.36 -5.96 -8.41
CA ASP A 128 -6.64 -4.69 -8.60
C ASP A 128 -6.20 -4.56 -10.06
N SER A 129 -7.12 -4.66 -10.96
CA SER A 129 -6.83 -4.71 -12.41
C SER A 129 -6.82 -3.35 -13.08
N GLY A 130 -6.89 -2.26 -12.40
CA GLY A 130 -6.69 -0.92 -12.97
C GLY A 130 -7.51 -0.55 -14.22
N ALA A 131 -8.57 -1.27 -14.50
CA ALA A 131 -9.43 -1.05 -15.64
C ALA A 131 -10.74 -0.40 -15.22
#